data_28c8097679744f6fa521a1ce5464c56e
#
_entry.id   28c8097679744f6fa521a1ce5464c56e
#
_cell.length_a   1.000
_cell.length_b   1.000
_cell.length_c   1.000
_cell.angle_alpha   90.00
_cell.angle_beta   90.00
_cell.angle_gamma   90.00
#
_symmetry.space_group_name_H-M   'P 1'
#
loop_
_entity.id
_entity.type
_entity.pdbx_description
1 polymer ?
#
loop_
_entity_poly.entity_id
_entity_poly.type
_entity_poly.pdbx_seq_one_letter_code
_entity_poly.pdbx_strand_id
1 'polypeptide(L)'
;MQESLTIADLTHEEQSSLDELMAQLRSKLPRNLLRSSYYDGRNAVAQLGISLPDECKQLAVVLGWSAKAVDVLNDRCVLDGWSTSSGSISDDLGLDRIVDDNMLDVEAPQAGVSSLIHGAAFLVAHLGDQAAGEPEVLVTAKDGLTGTGMWDPRRRALRSFLSVTSVDEQGDVTGLVLYRPDLIISCTFAGRRWSVDRRDHSYGVPVEPLVYRPRLSRRMGMSRISRPVMSLHNSAIRTALRSEVTAELYSVPQ
;
A
#
# COMPACT_ATOMS: atom_id res chain seq x y z
N MET A 1 -11.60 -16.10 -8.03
CA MET A 1 -11.63 -14.63 -7.81
C MET A 1 -13.07 -14.18 -7.97
N GLN A 2 -13.78 -13.87 -6.89
CA GLN A 2 -15.20 -13.50 -6.93
C GLN A 2 -15.38 -12.25 -7.81
N GLU A 3 -16.27 -12.33 -8.81
CA GLU A 3 -16.53 -11.23 -9.76
C GLU A 3 -17.22 -10.04 -9.09
N SER A 4 -18.02 -10.25 -8.04
CA SER A 4 -18.61 -9.19 -7.21
C SER A 4 -18.74 -9.67 -5.77
N LEU A 5 -18.42 -8.81 -4.82
CA LEU A 5 -18.63 -9.04 -3.38
C LEU A 5 -19.97 -8.40 -3.01
N THR A 6 -21.01 -9.21 -2.80
CA THR A 6 -22.33 -8.74 -2.39
C THR A 6 -22.54 -9.00 -0.91
N ILE A 7 -22.85 -7.95 -0.14
CA ILE A 7 -23.12 -8.02 1.29
C ILE A 7 -24.59 -7.64 1.50
N ALA A 8 -25.41 -8.60 1.89
CA ALA A 8 -26.88 -8.46 1.93
C ALA A 8 -27.37 -7.33 2.84
N ASP A 9 -26.62 -7.03 3.91
CA ASP A 9 -26.99 -6.02 4.91
C ASP A 9 -26.56 -4.59 4.54
N LEU A 10 -25.92 -4.38 3.36
CA LEU A 10 -25.60 -3.06 2.85
C LEU A 10 -26.79 -2.48 2.09
N THR A 11 -26.99 -1.17 2.21
CA THR A 11 -27.91 -0.43 1.35
C THR A 11 -27.39 -0.41 -0.09
N HIS A 12 -28.26 -0.14 -1.05
CA HIS A 12 -27.89 -0.07 -2.48
C HIS A 12 -26.77 0.96 -2.74
N GLU A 13 -26.78 2.10 -2.04
CA GLU A 13 -25.75 3.13 -2.17
C GLU A 13 -24.40 2.70 -1.57
N GLU A 14 -24.43 2.05 -0.42
CA GLU A 14 -23.22 1.49 0.23
C GLU A 14 -22.60 0.40 -0.64
N GLN A 15 -23.42 -0.52 -1.16
CA GLN A 15 -22.97 -1.58 -2.05
C GLN A 15 -22.36 -1.00 -3.35
N SER A 16 -23.00 0.00 -3.96
CA SER A 16 -22.46 0.67 -5.15
C SER A 16 -21.10 1.33 -4.89
N SER A 17 -20.95 1.97 -3.74
CA SER A 17 -19.67 2.57 -3.31
C SER A 17 -18.58 1.51 -3.08
N LEU A 18 -18.95 0.38 -2.47
CA LEU A 18 -18.06 -0.76 -2.27
C LEU A 18 -17.61 -1.34 -3.61
N ASP A 19 -18.53 -1.56 -4.54
CA ASP A 19 -18.23 -2.15 -5.86
C ASP A 19 -17.27 -1.26 -6.67
N GLU A 20 -17.48 0.08 -6.64
CA GLU A 20 -16.60 1.03 -7.32
C GLU A 20 -15.17 0.98 -6.74
N LEU A 21 -15.04 0.98 -5.42
CA LEU A 21 -13.74 0.92 -4.74
C LEU A 21 -13.06 -0.43 -4.91
N MET A 22 -13.80 -1.54 -4.81
CA MET A 22 -13.27 -2.89 -5.04
C MET A 22 -12.78 -3.07 -6.48
N ALA A 23 -13.53 -2.58 -7.47
CA ALA A 23 -13.10 -2.59 -8.87
C ALA A 23 -11.81 -1.78 -9.05
N GLN A 24 -11.71 -0.61 -8.41
CA GLN A 24 -10.52 0.21 -8.43
C GLN A 24 -9.32 -0.50 -7.79
N LEU A 25 -9.49 -1.12 -6.61
CA LEU A 25 -8.44 -1.87 -5.92
C LEU A 25 -7.94 -3.02 -6.80
N ARG A 26 -8.86 -3.84 -7.31
CA ARG A 26 -8.54 -4.98 -8.20
C ARG A 26 -7.80 -4.56 -9.46
N SER A 27 -8.17 -3.43 -10.07
CA SER A 27 -7.50 -2.91 -11.26
C SER A 27 -6.04 -2.48 -11.01
N LYS A 28 -5.73 -2.08 -9.78
CA LYS A 28 -4.38 -1.65 -9.38
C LYS A 28 -3.51 -2.80 -8.87
N LEU A 29 -4.13 -3.84 -8.30
CA LEU A 29 -3.47 -4.93 -7.57
C LEU A 29 -2.37 -5.63 -8.38
N PRO A 30 -2.57 -6.09 -9.65
CA PRO A 30 -1.51 -6.79 -10.39
C PRO A 30 -0.26 -5.93 -10.58
N ARG A 31 -0.46 -4.64 -10.86
CA ARG A 31 0.65 -3.69 -11.02
C ARG A 31 1.37 -3.41 -9.70
N ASN A 32 0.64 -3.34 -8.60
CA ASN A 32 1.21 -3.09 -7.29
C ASN A 32 1.97 -4.31 -6.78
N LEU A 33 1.44 -5.53 -6.97
CA LEU A 33 2.14 -6.78 -6.69
C LEU A 33 3.44 -6.92 -7.50
N LEU A 34 3.40 -6.56 -8.78
CA LEU A 34 4.60 -6.53 -9.61
C LEU A 34 5.67 -5.59 -9.03
N ARG A 35 5.28 -4.41 -8.56
CA ARG A 35 6.21 -3.46 -7.95
C ARG A 35 6.79 -3.98 -6.64
N SER A 36 5.96 -4.59 -5.79
CA SER A 36 6.41 -5.25 -4.57
C SER A 36 7.43 -6.35 -4.90
N SER A 37 7.18 -7.18 -5.92
CA SER A 37 8.13 -8.23 -6.32
C SER A 37 9.49 -7.68 -6.76
N TYR A 38 9.51 -6.50 -7.41
CA TYR A 38 10.77 -5.82 -7.75
C TYR A 38 11.47 -5.22 -6.52
N TYR A 39 10.71 -4.72 -5.57
CA TYR A 39 11.25 -4.21 -4.30
C TYR A 39 11.86 -5.34 -3.47
N ASP A 40 11.13 -6.44 -3.33
CA ASP A 40 11.54 -7.61 -2.54
C ASP A 40 12.64 -8.47 -3.21
N GLY A 41 13.03 -8.15 -4.46
CA GLY A 41 13.98 -8.96 -5.20
C GLY A 41 13.43 -10.35 -5.60
N ARG A 42 12.11 -10.53 -5.62
CA ARG A 42 11.45 -11.81 -5.95
C ARG A 42 11.20 -12.01 -7.44
N ASN A 43 11.83 -11.20 -8.30
CA ASN A 43 11.68 -11.35 -9.74
C ASN A 43 12.37 -12.62 -10.23
N ALA A 44 11.58 -13.59 -10.67
CA ALA A 44 12.12 -14.83 -11.21
C ALA A 44 12.89 -14.57 -12.52
N VAL A 45 14.06 -15.19 -12.63
CA VAL A 45 14.91 -15.16 -13.84
C VAL A 45 14.14 -15.65 -15.09
N ALA A 46 13.17 -16.55 -14.92
CA ALA A 46 12.31 -17.05 -15.98
C ALA A 46 11.55 -15.95 -16.75
N GLN A 47 11.28 -14.79 -16.11
CA GLN A 47 10.62 -13.66 -16.77
C GLN A 47 11.57 -12.81 -17.63
N LEU A 48 12.85 -13.10 -17.62
CA LEU A 48 13.88 -12.31 -18.33
C LEU A 48 14.07 -12.74 -19.78
N GLY A 49 13.39 -13.79 -20.27
CA GLY A 49 13.48 -14.27 -21.65
C GLY A 49 14.90 -14.73 -22.04
N ILE A 50 15.68 -15.24 -21.07
CA ILE A 50 17.02 -15.78 -21.30
C ILE A 50 16.91 -17.30 -21.39
N SER A 51 17.44 -17.88 -22.49
CA SER A 51 17.69 -19.33 -22.55
C SER A 51 18.95 -19.62 -21.75
N LEU A 52 18.80 -20.31 -20.62
CA LEU A 52 19.90 -20.76 -19.77
C LEU A 52 20.16 -22.23 -20.02
N PRO A 53 21.44 -22.68 -20.09
CA PRO A 53 21.77 -24.08 -19.99
C PRO A 53 21.21 -24.68 -18.69
N ASP A 54 20.84 -25.97 -18.72
CA ASP A 54 20.20 -26.62 -17.56
C ASP A 54 21.08 -26.58 -16.30
N GLU A 55 22.38 -26.66 -16.48
CA GLU A 55 23.39 -26.57 -15.41
C GLU A 55 23.43 -25.17 -14.74
N CYS A 56 23.06 -24.12 -15.49
CA CYS A 56 23.06 -22.73 -15.01
C CYS A 56 21.68 -22.27 -14.49
N LYS A 57 20.64 -23.11 -14.55
CA LYS A 57 19.29 -22.75 -14.05
C LYS A 57 19.22 -22.52 -12.56
N GLN A 58 20.19 -23.03 -11.80
CA GLN A 58 20.29 -22.83 -10.35
C GLN A 58 20.98 -21.51 -9.97
N LEU A 59 21.63 -20.84 -10.94
CA LEU A 59 22.26 -19.55 -10.70
C LEU A 59 21.17 -18.48 -10.52
N ALA A 60 21.01 -18.00 -9.29
CA ALA A 60 20.08 -16.93 -8.96
C ALA A 60 20.83 -15.64 -8.70
N VAL A 61 20.69 -14.68 -9.60
CA VAL A 61 21.20 -13.32 -9.38
C VAL A 61 20.07 -12.43 -8.90
N VAL A 62 20.20 -11.91 -7.69
CA VAL A 62 19.26 -10.96 -7.10
C VAL A 62 19.96 -9.62 -6.91
N LEU A 63 19.37 -8.57 -7.44
CA LEU A 63 19.88 -7.20 -7.31
C LEU A 63 18.93 -6.36 -6.48
N GLY A 64 19.45 -5.64 -5.48
CA GLY A 64 18.67 -4.73 -4.61
C GLY A 64 18.45 -3.32 -5.20
N TRP A 65 18.60 -3.10 -6.51
CA TRP A 65 18.54 -1.75 -7.09
C TRP A 65 17.16 -1.11 -6.99
N SER A 66 16.11 -1.89 -7.11
CA SER A 66 14.74 -1.40 -6.98
C SER A 66 14.41 -1.00 -5.53
N ALA A 67 14.87 -1.80 -4.56
CA ALA A 67 14.78 -1.45 -3.14
C ALA A 67 15.60 -0.19 -2.85
N LYS A 68 16.86 -0.16 -3.27
CA LYS A 68 17.73 1.00 -3.08
C LYS A 68 17.15 2.30 -3.65
N ALA A 69 16.44 2.23 -4.79
CA ALA A 69 15.78 3.39 -5.38
C ALA A 69 14.66 3.95 -4.49
N VAL A 70 14.04 3.13 -3.65
CA VAL A 70 12.99 3.50 -2.69
C VAL A 70 13.63 3.96 -1.39
N ASP A 71 14.47 3.11 -0.78
CA ASP A 71 14.99 3.27 0.58
C ASP A 71 15.82 4.55 0.71
N VAL A 72 16.74 4.81 -0.21
CA VAL A 72 17.58 6.02 -0.20
C VAL A 72 16.76 7.31 -0.20
N LEU A 73 15.56 7.31 -0.80
CA LEU A 73 14.69 8.47 -0.79
C LEU A 73 13.89 8.52 0.52
N ASN A 74 13.37 7.40 0.98
CA ASN A 74 12.62 7.32 2.22
C ASN A 74 13.47 7.68 3.45
N ASP A 75 14.71 7.19 3.52
CA ASP A 75 15.65 7.46 4.62
C ASP A 75 16.02 8.96 4.76
N ARG A 76 15.75 9.75 3.72
CA ARG A 76 15.91 11.21 3.75
C ARG A 76 14.62 11.96 4.11
N CYS A 77 13.51 11.26 4.25
CA CYS A 77 12.21 11.82 4.63
C CYS A 77 11.99 11.51 6.11
N VAL A 78 12.29 12.46 6.97
CA VAL A 78 12.08 12.32 8.41
C VAL A 78 10.84 13.14 8.77
N LEU A 79 9.96 12.57 9.59
CA LEU A 79 8.88 13.31 10.22
C LEU A 79 9.51 14.14 11.34
N ASP A 80 9.69 15.45 11.12
CA ASP A 80 10.39 16.35 12.03
C ASP A 80 9.44 16.99 13.06
N GLY A 81 8.15 16.84 12.88
CA GLY A 81 7.13 17.35 13.79
C GLY A 81 5.93 17.95 13.08
N TRP A 82 5.09 18.58 13.86
CA TRP A 82 3.84 19.20 13.44
C TRP A 82 3.87 20.70 13.73
N SER A 83 3.25 21.48 12.86
CA SER A 83 3.06 22.91 13.08
C SER A 83 1.62 23.32 12.78
N THR A 84 1.07 24.20 13.60
CA THR A 84 -0.24 24.79 13.34
C THR A 84 -0.08 26.15 12.65
N SER A 85 -1.14 26.62 12.00
CA SER A 85 -1.16 27.93 11.33
C SER A 85 -0.95 29.11 12.29
N SER A 86 -1.17 28.91 13.58
CA SER A 86 -0.94 29.92 14.64
C SER A 86 0.49 29.95 15.16
N GLY A 87 1.36 29.04 14.68
CA GLY A 87 2.75 28.93 15.13
C GLY A 87 2.93 28.37 16.54
N SER A 88 1.86 28.17 17.27
CA SER A 88 1.83 27.48 18.57
C SER A 88 1.59 26.01 18.33
N ILE A 89 2.46 25.16 18.86
CA ILE A 89 2.49 23.73 18.57
C ILE A 89 1.61 22.97 19.57
N SER A 90 0.99 21.93 19.07
CA SER A 90 0.77 20.59 19.63
C SER A 90 0.21 20.47 21.05
N ASP A 91 0.65 21.20 22.04
CA ASP A 91 0.25 20.99 23.43
C ASP A 91 -1.26 21.15 23.66
N ASP A 92 -1.87 22.16 23.00
CA ASP A 92 -3.33 22.40 23.11
C ASP A 92 -4.18 21.34 22.40
N LEU A 93 -3.63 20.63 21.42
CA LEU A 93 -4.33 19.62 20.63
C LEU A 93 -3.94 18.19 21.00
N GLY A 94 -2.98 18.01 21.90
CA GLY A 94 -2.47 16.68 22.28
C GLY A 94 -1.81 15.90 21.13
N LEU A 95 -1.27 16.59 20.12
CA LEU A 95 -0.70 15.95 18.94
C LEU A 95 0.51 15.09 19.29
N ASP A 96 1.36 15.54 20.23
CA ASP A 96 2.54 14.76 20.64
C ASP A 96 2.12 13.43 21.26
N ARG A 97 1.07 13.43 22.09
CA ARG A 97 0.49 12.21 22.64
C ARG A 97 -0.06 11.28 21.54
N ILE A 98 -0.73 11.82 20.51
CA ILE A 98 -1.23 11.01 19.38
C ILE A 98 -0.06 10.40 18.61
N VAL A 99 1.04 11.13 18.42
CA VAL A 99 2.26 10.63 17.78
C VAL A 99 2.85 9.47 18.58
N ASP A 100 3.01 9.65 19.88
CA ASP A 100 3.61 8.65 20.77
C ASP A 100 2.71 7.40 20.91
N ASP A 101 1.43 7.60 21.21
CA ASP A 101 0.46 6.52 21.41
C ASP A 101 0.29 5.64 20.15
N ASN A 102 0.53 6.20 18.94
CA ASN A 102 0.41 5.51 17.68
C ASN A 102 1.76 5.16 17.03
N MET A 103 2.88 5.41 17.70
CA MET A 103 4.24 5.16 17.18
C MET A 103 4.41 5.73 15.75
N LEU A 104 3.95 6.96 15.50
CA LEU A 104 3.96 7.54 14.16
C LEU A 104 5.37 7.81 13.63
N ASP A 105 6.37 7.88 14.49
CA ASP A 105 7.79 7.92 14.14
C ASP A 105 8.25 6.64 13.41
N VAL A 106 7.59 5.50 13.66
CA VAL A 106 7.83 4.21 12.99
C VAL A 106 6.85 3.98 11.84
N GLU A 107 5.56 4.25 12.06
CA GLU A 107 4.49 3.99 11.08
C GLU A 107 4.56 4.91 9.86
N ALA A 108 4.91 6.20 10.04
CA ALA A 108 4.98 7.14 8.93
C ALA A 108 6.10 6.83 7.92
N PRO A 109 7.33 6.45 8.32
CA PRO A 109 8.34 5.95 7.38
C PRO A 109 7.91 4.69 6.63
N GLN A 110 7.23 3.74 7.27
CA GLN A 110 6.71 2.55 6.60
C GLN A 110 5.64 2.91 5.56
N ALA A 111 4.72 3.80 5.89
CA ALA A 111 3.77 4.36 4.93
C ALA A 111 4.49 5.10 3.78
N GLY A 112 5.59 5.80 4.08
CA GLY A 112 6.49 6.42 3.10
C GLY A 112 7.03 5.41 2.08
N VAL A 113 7.61 4.31 2.55
CA VAL A 113 8.09 3.20 1.70
C VAL A 113 6.96 2.68 0.81
N SER A 114 5.79 2.39 1.40
CA SER A 114 4.63 1.91 0.64
C SER A 114 4.19 2.92 -0.44
N SER A 115 4.17 4.22 -0.12
CA SER A 115 3.83 5.27 -1.08
C SER A 115 4.81 5.33 -2.25
N LEU A 116 6.09 5.11 -2.00
CA LEU A 116 7.14 5.07 -3.02
C LEU A 116 7.02 3.83 -3.91
N ILE A 117 6.66 2.67 -3.35
CA ILE A 117 6.46 1.43 -4.09
C ILE A 117 5.18 1.49 -4.93
N HIS A 118 4.04 1.82 -4.33
CA HIS A 118 2.71 1.70 -4.94
C HIS A 118 2.22 3.00 -5.59
N GLY A 119 2.75 4.15 -5.17
CA GLY A 119 2.36 5.49 -5.61
C GLY A 119 1.57 6.24 -4.55
N ALA A 120 0.81 5.52 -3.72
CA ALA A 120 0.10 6.04 -2.55
C ALA A 120 0.11 5.02 -1.42
N ALA A 121 0.18 5.51 -0.20
CA ALA A 121 -0.21 4.87 1.04
C ALA A 121 -1.25 5.77 1.73
N PHE A 122 -1.86 5.31 2.79
CA PHE A 122 -2.95 6.02 3.44
C PHE A 122 -2.77 5.98 4.95
N LEU A 123 -2.93 7.12 5.61
CA LEU A 123 -3.07 7.18 7.05
C LEU A 123 -4.56 7.30 7.36
N VAL A 124 -5.04 6.41 8.21
CA VAL A 124 -6.44 6.34 8.62
C VAL A 124 -6.51 6.68 10.10
N ALA A 125 -7.27 7.71 10.45
CA ALA A 125 -7.49 8.11 11.83
C ALA A 125 -8.93 7.78 12.23
N HIS A 126 -9.11 7.08 13.35
CA HIS A 126 -10.43 6.78 13.90
C HIS A 126 -10.36 6.67 15.43
N LEU A 127 -11.52 6.63 16.08
CA LEU A 127 -11.58 6.37 17.50
C LEU A 127 -11.21 4.92 17.78
N GLY A 128 -10.28 4.72 18.69
CA GLY A 128 -9.88 3.39 19.15
C GLY A 128 -10.83 2.79 20.16
N ASP A 129 -10.73 1.49 20.36
CA ASP A 129 -11.44 0.76 21.39
C ASP A 129 -10.63 0.78 22.70
N GLN A 130 -10.94 1.74 23.55
CA GLN A 130 -10.27 1.88 24.85
C GLN A 130 -10.47 0.64 25.76
N ALA A 131 -11.57 -0.10 25.58
CA ALA A 131 -11.79 -1.33 26.33
C ALA A 131 -10.84 -2.46 25.91
N ALA A 132 -10.38 -2.42 24.65
CA ALA A 132 -9.33 -3.31 24.13
C ALA A 132 -7.90 -2.78 24.38
N GLY A 133 -7.75 -1.62 25.04
CA GLY A 133 -6.45 -1.00 25.32
C GLY A 133 -5.88 -0.18 24.17
N GLU A 134 -6.70 0.15 23.16
CA GLU A 134 -6.30 1.04 22.08
C GLU A 134 -6.28 2.52 22.53
N PRO A 135 -5.44 3.38 21.92
CA PRO A 135 -5.47 4.82 22.19
C PRO A 135 -6.81 5.44 21.80
N GLU A 136 -7.15 6.57 22.40
CA GLU A 136 -8.41 7.29 22.09
C GLU A 136 -8.53 7.65 20.61
N VAL A 137 -7.43 8.10 20.02
CA VAL A 137 -7.30 8.31 18.57
C VAL A 137 -6.31 7.29 18.04
N LEU A 138 -6.81 6.35 17.25
CA LEU A 138 -5.99 5.34 16.59
C LEU A 138 -5.67 5.79 15.17
N VAL A 139 -4.38 5.87 14.85
CA VAL A 139 -3.88 6.16 13.51
C VAL A 139 -3.18 4.93 12.95
N THR A 140 -3.65 4.43 11.82
CA THR A 140 -3.09 3.24 11.18
C THR A 140 -2.64 3.54 9.75
N ALA A 141 -1.50 2.97 9.36
CA ALA A 141 -1.06 3.01 7.97
C ALA A 141 -1.70 1.89 7.14
N LYS A 142 -2.10 2.21 5.92
CA LYS A 142 -2.61 1.25 4.92
C LYS A 142 -1.83 1.40 3.64
N ASP A 143 -1.44 0.28 3.05
CA ASP A 143 -0.70 0.26 1.81
C ASP A 143 -1.60 0.31 0.56
N GLY A 144 -0.98 0.42 -0.61
CA GLY A 144 -1.69 0.41 -1.89
C GLY A 144 -2.15 -0.98 -2.36
N LEU A 145 -1.89 -2.05 -1.59
CA LEU A 145 -2.39 -3.41 -1.86
C LEU A 145 -3.73 -3.65 -1.17
N THR A 146 -3.92 -3.06 0.01
CA THR A 146 -5.08 -3.26 0.88
C THR A 146 -6.00 -2.05 0.94
N GLY A 147 -5.50 -0.86 0.53
CA GLY A 147 -6.24 0.40 0.59
C GLY A 147 -6.44 1.07 -0.77
N THR A 148 -7.60 1.67 -0.97
CA THR A 148 -7.88 2.51 -2.14
C THR A 148 -8.93 3.56 -1.83
N GLY A 149 -8.81 4.74 -2.46
CA GLY A 149 -9.75 5.84 -2.25
C GLY A 149 -10.15 6.55 -3.53
N MET A 150 -11.34 7.13 -3.51
CA MET A 150 -11.88 7.96 -4.57
C MET A 150 -11.63 9.43 -4.25
N TRP A 151 -10.96 10.14 -5.15
CA TRP A 151 -10.60 11.54 -4.98
C TRP A 151 -11.72 12.49 -5.44
N ASP A 152 -12.07 13.46 -4.60
CA ASP A 152 -12.93 14.57 -4.98
C ASP A 152 -12.05 15.79 -5.36
N PRO A 153 -12.01 16.19 -6.63
CA PRO A 153 -11.18 17.32 -7.06
C PRO A 153 -11.67 18.68 -6.56
N ARG A 154 -12.96 18.81 -6.22
CA ARG A 154 -13.54 20.08 -5.71
C ARG A 154 -13.21 20.27 -4.24
N ARG A 155 -13.35 19.21 -3.44
CA ARG A 155 -13.03 19.22 -2.00
C ARG A 155 -11.54 19.07 -1.74
N ARG A 156 -10.76 18.59 -2.73
CA ARG A 156 -9.32 18.25 -2.61
C ARG A 156 -9.06 17.24 -1.48
N ALA A 157 -9.97 16.31 -1.32
CA ALA A 157 -9.94 15.27 -0.28
C ALA A 157 -10.51 13.96 -0.85
N LEU A 158 -10.42 12.89 -0.10
CA LEU A 158 -11.08 11.64 -0.45
C LEU A 158 -12.60 11.78 -0.28
N ARG A 159 -13.36 11.30 -1.28
CA ARG A 159 -14.82 11.16 -1.24
C ARG A 159 -15.23 9.92 -0.47
N SER A 160 -14.44 8.86 -0.62
CA SER A 160 -14.62 7.56 0.06
C SER A 160 -13.31 6.80 0.04
N PHE A 161 -13.15 5.88 0.98
CA PHE A 161 -11.97 5.03 1.09
C PHE A 161 -12.37 3.62 1.49
N LEU A 162 -11.69 2.62 0.94
CA LEU A 162 -11.83 1.22 1.28
C LEU A 162 -10.51 0.69 1.83
N SER A 163 -10.59 0.02 2.97
CA SER A 163 -9.50 -0.77 3.54
C SER A 163 -9.92 -2.23 3.63
N VAL A 164 -9.17 -3.13 3.02
CA VAL A 164 -9.27 -4.57 3.25
C VAL A 164 -8.48 -4.89 4.52
N THR A 165 -9.13 -5.48 5.52
CA THR A 165 -8.54 -5.78 6.83
C THR A 165 -8.15 -7.23 7.00
N SER A 166 -8.83 -8.15 6.32
CA SER A 166 -8.49 -9.56 6.33
C SER A 166 -8.87 -10.26 5.03
N VAL A 167 -8.10 -11.29 4.71
CA VAL A 167 -8.32 -12.23 3.62
C VAL A 167 -8.15 -13.65 4.14
N ASP A 168 -8.83 -14.62 3.52
CA ASP A 168 -8.65 -16.04 3.85
C ASP A 168 -7.43 -16.65 3.13
N GLU A 169 -7.21 -17.96 3.33
CA GLU A 169 -6.11 -18.71 2.70
C GLU A 169 -6.22 -18.77 1.16
N GLN A 170 -7.43 -18.59 0.62
CA GLN A 170 -7.71 -18.56 -0.80
C GLN A 170 -7.49 -17.17 -1.41
N GLY A 171 -7.29 -16.14 -0.56
CA GLY A 171 -7.14 -14.74 -0.94
C GLY A 171 -8.47 -14.01 -1.17
N ASP A 172 -9.58 -14.60 -0.70
CA ASP A 172 -10.88 -13.94 -0.71
C ASP A 172 -11.01 -13.01 0.50
N VAL A 173 -11.63 -11.85 0.29
CA VAL A 173 -11.79 -10.83 1.34
C VAL A 173 -12.78 -11.31 2.40
N THR A 174 -12.33 -11.32 3.65
CA THR A 174 -13.13 -11.70 4.83
C THR A 174 -13.36 -10.52 5.79
N GLY A 175 -12.63 -9.42 5.61
CA GLY A 175 -12.82 -8.21 6.39
C GLY A 175 -12.52 -6.97 5.56
N LEU A 176 -13.36 -5.97 5.71
CA LEU A 176 -13.16 -4.67 5.06
C LEU A 176 -13.79 -3.55 5.87
N VAL A 177 -13.29 -2.34 5.68
CA VAL A 177 -13.89 -1.12 6.22
C VAL A 177 -14.06 -0.11 5.10
N LEU A 178 -15.28 0.41 4.96
CA LEU A 178 -15.63 1.46 4.03
C LEU A 178 -15.80 2.79 4.80
N TYR A 179 -15.02 3.78 4.43
CA TYR A 179 -15.06 5.12 5.01
C TYR A 179 -15.78 6.07 4.06
N ARG A 180 -16.83 6.68 4.54
CA ARG A 180 -17.62 7.72 3.88
C ARG A 180 -17.53 9.04 4.67
N PRO A 181 -17.99 10.17 4.15
CA PRO A 181 -17.92 11.44 4.86
C PRO A 181 -18.71 11.51 6.17
N ASP A 182 -19.72 10.68 6.29
CA ASP A 182 -20.72 10.66 7.36
C ASP A 182 -20.81 9.31 8.08
N LEU A 183 -20.12 8.28 7.57
CA LEU A 183 -20.34 6.91 8.03
C LEU A 183 -19.09 6.05 7.85
N ILE A 184 -18.74 5.28 8.85
CA ILE A 184 -17.76 4.20 8.78
C ILE A 184 -18.52 2.88 8.85
N ILE A 185 -18.28 2.00 7.88
CA ILE A 185 -18.95 0.71 7.76
C ILE A 185 -17.89 -0.38 7.84
N SER A 186 -17.93 -1.16 8.92
CA SER A 186 -17.06 -2.32 9.11
C SER A 186 -17.82 -3.60 8.74
N CYS A 187 -17.25 -4.38 7.82
CA CYS A 187 -17.83 -5.63 7.37
C CYS A 187 -16.88 -6.77 7.68
N THR A 188 -17.36 -7.79 8.39
CA THR A 188 -16.59 -8.97 8.78
C THR A 188 -17.34 -10.23 8.39
N PHE A 189 -16.67 -11.15 7.70
CA PHE A 189 -17.21 -12.46 7.34
C PHE A 189 -16.85 -13.50 8.38
N ALA A 190 -17.85 -13.99 9.10
CA ALA A 190 -17.70 -15.03 10.09
C ALA A 190 -18.91 -15.99 10.07
N GLY A 191 -18.69 -17.28 10.28
CA GLY A 191 -19.75 -18.27 10.30
C GLY A 191 -20.60 -18.33 9.03
N ARG A 192 -20.01 -18.09 7.86
CA ARG A 192 -20.65 -18.03 6.52
C ARG A 192 -21.62 -16.86 6.33
N ARG A 193 -21.51 -15.83 7.14
CA ARG A 193 -22.32 -14.61 7.02
C ARG A 193 -21.44 -13.38 7.17
N TRP A 194 -21.84 -12.32 6.48
CA TRP A 194 -21.31 -10.99 6.72
C TRP A 194 -22.04 -10.36 7.89
N SER A 195 -21.29 -9.78 8.82
CA SER A 195 -21.79 -8.85 9.81
C SER A 195 -21.39 -7.44 9.40
N VAL A 196 -22.30 -6.50 9.56
CA VAL A 196 -22.10 -5.09 9.19
C VAL A 196 -22.30 -4.24 10.43
N ASP A 197 -21.26 -3.53 10.83
CA ASP A 197 -21.31 -2.52 11.89
C ASP A 197 -21.19 -1.12 11.28
N ARG A 198 -22.00 -0.19 11.78
CA ARG A 198 -22.05 1.19 11.28
C ARG A 198 -21.80 2.17 12.40
N ARG A 199 -20.91 3.13 12.14
CA ARG A 199 -20.61 4.22 13.06
C ARG A 199 -20.76 5.55 12.35
N ASP A 200 -21.74 6.34 12.79
CA ASP A 200 -21.97 7.70 12.28
C ASP A 200 -20.89 8.66 12.78
N HIS A 201 -20.54 9.62 11.94
CA HIS A 201 -19.63 10.73 12.27
C HIS A 201 -19.88 11.95 11.37
N SER A 202 -19.22 13.09 11.66
CA SER A 202 -19.41 14.35 10.93
C SER A 202 -18.10 15.02 10.46
N TYR A 203 -16.96 14.34 10.62
CA TYR A 203 -15.63 14.95 10.34
C TYR A 203 -15.10 14.66 8.92
N GLY A 204 -15.92 14.12 8.04
CA GLY A 204 -15.50 13.77 6.68
C GLY A 204 -14.79 12.42 6.62
N VAL A 205 -14.17 12.08 5.48
CA VAL A 205 -13.43 10.82 5.35
C VAL A 205 -12.12 10.93 6.14
N PRO A 206 -11.95 10.14 7.23
CA PRO A 206 -10.81 10.27 8.14
C PRO A 206 -9.55 9.57 7.59
N VAL A 207 -9.24 9.84 6.34
CA VAL A 207 -8.13 9.18 5.63
C VAL A 207 -7.37 10.20 4.81
N GLU A 208 -6.07 10.30 5.08
CA GLU A 208 -5.18 11.16 4.30
C GLU A 208 -4.24 10.33 3.44
N PRO A 209 -4.19 10.53 2.12
CA PRO A 209 -3.29 9.81 1.24
C PRO A 209 -1.88 10.40 1.26
N LEU A 210 -0.88 9.60 1.59
CA LEU A 210 0.54 9.88 1.37
C LEU A 210 0.89 9.53 -0.08
N VAL A 211 1.19 10.53 -0.89
CA VAL A 211 1.27 10.37 -2.34
C VAL A 211 2.64 10.78 -2.88
N TYR A 212 3.30 9.86 -3.60
CA TYR A 212 4.56 10.18 -4.25
C TYR A 212 4.33 10.77 -5.65
N ARG A 213 4.85 12.00 -5.90
CA ARG A 213 4.78 12.73 -7.18
C ARG A 213 3.38 12.76 -7.80
N PRO A 214 2.38 13.33 -7.11
CA PRO A 214 1.04 13.47 -7.68
C PRO A 214 1.07 14.38 -8.92
N ARG A 215 0.18 14.10 -9.88
CA ARG A 215 -0.05 14.93 -11.07
C ARG A 215 -1.54 15.20 -11.22
N LEU A 216 -1.90 16.22 -12.00
CA LEU A 216 -3.30 16.55 -12.25
C LEU A 216 -4.12 15.33 -12.75
N SER A 217 -3.53 14.54 -13.65
CA SER A 217 -4.14 13.32 -14.19
C SER A 217 -3.97 12.06 -13.32
N ARG A 218 -3.15 12.13 -12.26
CA ARG A 218 -2.82 11.00 -11.36
C ARG A 218 -2.69 11.47 -9.92
N ARG A 219 -3.81 11.80 -9.32
CA ARG A 219 -3.83 12.33 -7.95
C ARG A 219 -3.27 11.35 -6.91
N MET A 220 -3.47 10.05 -7.11
CA MET A 220 -2.89 8.98 -6.27
C MET A 220 -1.45 8.63 -6.66
N GLY A 221 -0.70 9.60 -7.20
CA GLY A 221 0.74 9.54 -7.41
C GLY A 221 1.23 8.51 -8.41
N MET A 222 2.54 8.30 -8.34
CA MET A 222 3.30 7.41 -9.21
C MET A 222 4.29 6.62 -8.36
N SER A 223 4.57 5.39 -8.76
CA SER A 223 5.61 4.59 -8.12
C SER A 223 7.02 5.10 -8.44
N ARG A 224 7.91 5.00 -7.49
CA ARG A 224 9.37 5.15 -7.72
C ARG A 224 9.90 4.00 -8.57
N ILE A 225 9.36 2.79 -8.39
CA ILE A 225 9.66 1.62 -9.22
C ILE A 225 8.89 1.76 -10.54
N SER A 226 9.43 2.59 -11.42
CA SER A 226 8.87 2.89 -12.74
C SER A 226 9.31 1.86 -13.78
N ARG A 227 8.67 1.86 -14.97
CA ARG A 227 9.11 0.99 -16.09
C ARG A 227 10.59 1.13 -16.44
N PRO A 228 11.18 2.36 -16.54
CA PRO A 228 12.62 2.51 -16.74
C PRO A 228 13.45 1.84 -15.64
N VAL A 229 13.07 1.98 -14.36
CA VAL A 229 13.76 1.33 -13.24
C VAL A 229 13.71 -0.18 -13.39
N MET A 230 12.53 -0.76 -13.65
CA MET A 230 12.37 -2.19 -13.89
C MET A 230 13.21 -2.67 -15.09
N SER A 231 13.25 -1.90 -16.17
CA SER A 231 14.03 -2.24 -17.38
C SER A 231 15.53 -2.26 -17.09
N LEU A 232 16.05 -1.25 -16.38
CA LEU A 232 17.45 -1.19 -15.98
C LEU A 232 17.80 -2.34 -15.00
N HIS A 233 16.95 -2.61 -14.03
CA HIS A 233 17.09 -3.72 -13.10
C HIS A 233 17.21 -5.06 -13.84
N ASN A 234 16.30 -5.33 -14.78
CA ASN A 234 16.32 -6.55 -15.60
C ASN A 234 17.56 -6.65 -16.48
N SER A 235 18.02 -5.52 -17.05
CA SER A 235 19.25 -5.48 -17.86
C SER A 235 20.48 -5.79 -17.02
N ALA A 236 20.54 -5.27 -15.81
CA ALA A 236 21.64 -5.54 -14.88
C ALA A 236 21.68 -7.01 -14.45
N ILE A 237 20.52 -7.61 -14.12
CA ILE A 237 20.45 -9.04 -13.80
C ILE A 237 20.93 -9.89 -14.99
N ARG A 238 20.50 -9.58 -16.22
CA ARG A 238 20.95 -10.31 -17.42
C ARG A 238 22.47 -10.22 -17.61
N THR A 239 23.06 -9.04 -17.37
CA THR A 239 24.50 -8.84 -17.50
C THR A 239 25.26 -9.61 -16.44
N ALA A 240 24.83 -9.52 -15.18
CA ALA A 240 25.43 -10.27 -14.08
C ALA A 240 25.35 -11.79 -14.33
N LEU A 241 24.16 -12.29 -14.71
CA LEU A 241 23.98 -13.70 -15.00
C LEU A 241 24.86 -14.20 -16.16
N ARG A 242 25.03 -13.41 -17.23
CA ARG A 242 25.95 -13.77 -18.33
C ARG A 242 27.40 -13.84 -17.85
N SER A 243 27.82 -12.93 -16.95
CA SER A 243 29.15 -12.98 -16.35
C SER A 243 29.36 -14.22 -15.51
N GLU A 244 28.38 -14.58 -14.66
CA GLU A 244 28.42 -15.81 -13.85
C GLU A 244 28.51 -17.06 -14.75
N VAL A 245 27.62 -17.20 -15.74
CA VAL A 245 27.65 -18.33 -16.69
C VAL A 245 28.98 -18.41 -17.43
N THR A 246 29.53 -17.27 -17.84
CA THR A 246 30.83 -17.25 -18.52
C THR A 246 31.95 -17.68 -17.59
N ALA A 247 31.95 -17.21 -16.34
CA ALA A 247 32.93 -17.60 -15.34
C ALA A 247 32.89 -19.10 -15.07
N GLU A 248 31.71 -19.71 -14.91
CA GLU A 248 31.54 -21.14 -14.70
C GLU A 248 32.06 -21.96 -15.90
N LEU A 249 31.74 -21.57 -17.13
CA LEU A 249 32.14 -22.29 -18.33
C LEU A 249 33.67 -22.23 -18.60
N TYR A 250 34.32 -21.12 -18.22
CA TYR A 250 35.78 -20.95 -18.43
C TYR A 250 36.65 -21.29 -17.22
N SER A 251 36.06 -21.54 -16.06
CA SER A 251 36.79 -21.97 -14.85
C SER A 251 37.06 -23.46 -14.77
N VAL A 252 36.52 -24.28 -15.70
CA VAL A 252 36.79 -25.71 -15.76
C VAL A 252 38.18 -25.93 -16.33
N PRO A 253 39.15 -26.52 -15.57
CA PRO A 253 40.45 -26.87 -16.11
C PRO A 253 40.32 -27.90 -17.23
N GLN A 254 40.91 -27.60 -18.39
CA GLN A 254 41.02 -28.57 -19.47
C GLN A 254 41.97 -29.74 -19.08
#